data_da246c85608f41751191657b406131c7
#
_entry.id   da246c85608f41751191657b406131c7
#
_cell.length_a   1.000
_cell.length_b   1.000
_cell.length_c   1.000
_cell.angle_alpha   90.00
_cell.angle_beta   90.00
_cell.angle_gamma   90.00
#
_symmetry.space_group_name_H-M   'P 1'
#
loop_
_entity.id
_entity.type
_entity.pdbx_description
1 polymer ?
#
loop_
_entity_poly.entity_id
_entity_poly.type
_entity_poly.pdbx_seq_one_letter_code
_entity_poly.pdbx_strand_id
1 'polypeptide(L)'
;MQATRLTLISHARTRAQKQARFALDESVEMDWQQAPLSLAQRFKRAPQVLCGPEARTRQTATLFAADASVEAALRDCDFGRWQGLAIDEVQQAEPQALQAWLTDSTSAPHGGESVVQLCERVGQWLQSLEQTPGHVLAVTHPFVIRAALLHVMQCPPSQFNLIDVEPLSSTELRFNGRWRLRLETHA
;
A
#
# COMPACT_ATOMS: atom_id res chain seq x y z
N MET A 1 -3.16 -11.40 -26.37
CA MET A 1 -3.66 -11.30 -24.97
C MET A 1 -3.69 -9.83 -24.57
N GLN A 2 -4.79 -9.35 -24.02
CA GLN A 2 -4.84 -7.98 -23.51
C GLN A 2 -4.06 -7.94 -22.19
N ALA A 3 -3.17 -6.95 -22.04
CA ALA A 3 -2.35 -6.81 -20.84
C ALA A 3 -3.14 -6.19 -19.70
N THR A 4 -2.88 -6.60 -18.46
CA THR A 4 -3.34 -5.92 -17.25
C THR A 4 -2.35 -4.82 -16.88
N ARG A 5 -2.85 -3.62 -16.64
CA ARG A 5 -2.10 -2.50 -16.09
C ARG A 5 -2.62 -2.21 -14.69
N LEU A 6 -1.74 -2.20 -13.71
CA LEU A 6 -2.07 -1.84 -12.34
C LEU A 6 -1.27 -0.61 -11.95
N THR A 7 -1.95 0.44 -11.50
CA THR A 7 -1.33 1.61 -10.89
C THR A 7 -1.66 1.61 -9.40
N LEU A 8 -0.66 1.41 -8.56
CA LEU A 8 -0.77 1.53 -7.11
C LEU A 8 -0.49 2.98 -6.72
N ILE A 9 -1.37 3.57 -5.92
CA ILE A 9 -1.21 4.90 -5.34
C ILE A 9 -1.13 4.77 -3.82
N SER A 10 -0.08 5.29 -3.23
CA SER A 10 0.01 5.43 -1.78
C SER A 10 -0.97 6.52 -1.32
N HIS A 11 -1.73 6.26 -0.26
CA HIS A 11 -2.66 7.25 0.28
C HIS A 11 -1.96 8.55 0.66
N ALA A 12 -2.72 9.66 0.73
CA ALA A 12 -2.22 10.94 1.18
C ALA A 12 -1.75 10.88 2.65
N ARG A 13 -0.89 11.81 3.03
CA ARG A 13 -0.28 11.83 4.37
C ARG A 13 -1.31 11.85 5.49
N THR A 14 -1.02 11.10 6.54
CA THR A 14 -1.81 11.08 7.77
C THR A 14 -1.00 11.61 8.95
N ARG A 15 -1.70 11.89 10.05
CA ARG A 15 -1.06 12.31 11.29
C ARG A 15 -0.20 11.20 11.90
N ALA A 16 -0.63 9.94 11.81
CA ALA A 16 0.15 8.79 12.29
C ALA A 16 1.51 8.70 11.60
N GLN A 17 1.55 8.83 10.27
CA GLN A 17 2.81 8.84 9.52
C GLN A 17 3.75 9.97 9.98
N LYS A 18 3.21 11.17 10.19
CA LYS A 18 3.98 12.33 10.66
C LYS A 18 4.54 12.15 12.07
N GLN A 19 3.85 11.40 12.91
CA GLN A 19 4.21 11.13 14.29
C GLN A 19 4.90 9.79 14.50
N ALA A 20 5.28 9.08 13.43
CA ALA A 20 5.86 7.74 13.48
C ALA A 20 5.04 6.77 14.36
N ARG A 21 3.72 6.74 14.13
CA ARG A 21 2.78 5.84 14.83
C ARG A 21 2.34 4.70 13.93
N PHE A 22 2.08 3.55 14.53
CA PHE A 22 1.31 2.49 13.89
C PHE A 22 -0.11 2.97 13.64
N ALA A 23 -0.53 2.98 12.36
CA ALA A 23 -1.78 3.63 11.97
C ALA A 23 -3.02 2.97 12.59
N LEU A 24 -3.96 3.80 13.03
CA LEU A 24 -5.38 3.46 13.21
C LEU A 24 -6.14 3.74 11.92
N ASP A 25 -7.46 3.45 11.91
CA ASP A 25 -8.32 3.96 10.84
C ASP A 25 -8.55 5.46 11.06
N GLU A 26 -7.74 6.26 10.40
CA GLU A 26 -7.72 7.72 10.51
C GLU A 26 -7.87 8.39 9.13
N SER A 27 -8.31 9.64 9.16
CA SER A 27 -8.40 10.50 7.99
C SER A 27 -7.02 11.02 7.55
N VAL A 28 -6.94 11.43 6.29
CA VAL A 28 -5.79 12.18 5.77
C VAL A 28 -5.72 13.58 6.41
N GLU A 29 -4.53 14.19 6.41
CA GLU A 29 -4.36 15.58 6.91
C GLU A 29 -5.15 16.58 6.04
N MET A 30 -5.59 17.70 6.63
CA MET A 30 -6.49 18.67 5.99
C MET A 30 -5.90 19.35 4.74
N ASP A 31 -4.58 19.44 4.65
CA ASP A 31 -3.84 20.07 3.54
C ASP A 31 -3.61 19.15 2.33
N TRP A 32 -4.01 17.89 2.42
CA TRP A 32 -3.82 16.92 1.33
C TRP A 32 -4.54 17.29 0.02
N GLN A 33 -5.61 18.10 0.09
CA GLN A 33 -6.36 18.58 -1.09
C GLN A 33 -5.52 19.50 -1.98
N GLN A 34 -4.41 20.02 -1.49
CA GLN A 34 -3.40 20.71 -2.29
C GLN A 34 -2.51 19.75 -3.09
N ALA A 35 -2.72 18.43 -2.91
CA ALA A 35 -2.06 17.43 -3.73
C ALA A 35 -2.31 17.71 -5.22
N PRO A 36 -1.30 17.55 -6.07
CA PRO A 36 -1.37 18.02 -7.43
C PRO A 36 -2.54 17.35 -8.19
N LEU A 37 -3.51 18.12 -8.62
CA LEU A 37 -4.56 17.72 -9.58
C LEU A 37 -3.93 17.02 -10.80
N SER A 38 -2.64 17.30 -11.09
CA SER A 38 -1.82 16.62 -12.08
C SER A 38 -1.80 15.10 -11.92
N LEU A 39 -1.92 14.56 -10.69
CA LEU A 39 -1.93 13.12 -10.48
C LEU A 39 -3.17 12.44 -11.10
N ALA A 40 -4.35 13.04 -10.91
CA ALA A 40 -5.60 12.56 -11.50
C ALA A 40 -5.64 12.76 -13.03
N GLN A 41 -5.04 13.86 -13.51
CA GLN A 41 -5.01 14.21 -14.95
C GLN A 41 -4.07 13.31 -15.77
N ARG A 42 -3.22 12.50 -15.15
CA ARG A 42 -2.28 11.58 -15.84
C ARG A 42 -3.00 10.42 -16.58
N PHE A 43 -4.25 10.14 -16.25
CA PHE A 43 -5.00 9.01 -16.80
C PHE A 43 -5.92 9.46 -17.95
N LYS A 44 -5.47 9.27 -19.22
CA LYS A 44 -6.25 9.59 -20.44
C LYS A 44 -7.53 8.77 -20.59
N ARG A 45 -7.61 7.58 -19.97
CA ARG A 45 -8.80 6.73 -19.88
C ARG A 45 -9.02 6.44 -18.41
N ALA A 46 -10.27 6.59 -17.96
CA ALA A 46 -10.63 6.27 -16.59
C ALA A 46 -10.33 4.80 -16.28
N PRO A 47 -9.44 4.50 -15.33
CA PRO A 47 -9.22 3.14 -14.86
C PRO A 47 -10.41 2.68 -14.00
N GLN A 48 -10.50 1.37 -13.75
CA GLN A 48 -11.28 0.89 -12.63
C GLN A 48 -10.58 1.33 -11.34
N VAL A 49 -11.25 2.11 -10.49
CA VAL A 49 -10.65 2.61 -9.24
C VAL A 49 -11.05 1.73 -8.07
N LEU A 50 -10.05 1.19 -7.41
CA LEU A 50 -10.17 0.43 -6.17
C LEU A 50 -9.50 1.19 -5.02
N CYS A 51 -9.94 0.94 -3.78
CA CYS A 51 -9.26 1.47 -2.59
C CYS A 51 -9.30 0.46 -1.43
N GLY A 52 -8.38 0.61 -0.48
CA GLY A 52 -8.46 -0.08 0.80
C GLY A 52 -9.71 0.35 1.60
N PRO A 53 -10.09 -0.40 2.63
CA PRO A 53 -11.28 -0.10 3.43
C PRO A 53 -11.12 1.11 4.37
N GLU A 54 -9.90 1.55 4.67
CA GLU A 54 -9.63 2.60 5.63
C GLU A 54 -10.00 4.00 5.11
N ALA A 55 -10.35 4.90 6.02
CA ALA A 55 -10.76 6.27 5.69
C ALA A 55 -9.74 6.99 4.80
N ARG A 56 -8.44 6.88 5.09
CA ARG A 56 -7.36 7.54 4.33
C ARG A 56 -7.26 7.09 2.88
N THR A 57 -7.49 5.80 2.60
CA THR A 57 -7.46 5.28 1.22
C THR A 57 -8.72 5.68 0.47
N ARG A 58 -9.89 5.61 1.10
CA ARG A 58 -11.16 6.06 0.50
C ARG A 58 -11.15 7.55 0.20
N GLN A 59 -10.67 8.39 1.13
CA GLN A 59 -10.54 9.83 0.92
C GLN A 59 -9.57 10.14 -0.22
N THR A 60 -8.40 9.48 -0.25
CA THR A 60 -7.44 9.68 -1.35
C THR A 60 -8.02 9.22 -2.69
N ALA A 61 -8.81 8.15 -2.72
CA ALA A 61 -9.43 7.63 -3.94
C ALA A 61 -10.39 8.62 -4.60
N THR A 62 -11.00 9.56 -3.83
CA THR A 62 -11.87 10.61 -4.39
C THR A 62 -11.19 11.53 -5.40
N LEU A 63 -9.84 11.58 -5.41
CA LEU A 63 -9.08 12.27 -6.47
C LEU A 63 -9.27 11.64 -7.85
N PHE A 64 -9.59 10.35 -7.91
CA PHE A 64 -9.63 9.55 -9.15
C PHE A 64 -11.05 9.17 -9.54
N ALA A 65 -11.91 8.85 -8.58
CA ALA A 65 -13.31 8.52 -8.78
C ALA A 65 -14.11 8.79 -7.51
N ALA A 66 -15.35 9.28 -7.70
CA ALA A 66 -16.27 9.51 -6.57
C ALA A 66 -16.80 8.20 -5.96
N ASP A 67 -16.81 7.12 -6.74
CA ASP A 67 -17.40 5.82 -6.45
C ASP A 67 -16.38 4.68 -6.50
N ALA A 68 -15.17 4.92 -5.99
CA ALA A 68 -14.14 3.90 -5.91
C ALA A 68 -14.63 2.67 -5.13
N SER A 69 -14.41 1.48 -5.70
CA SER A 69 -14.81 0.22 -5.06
C SER A 69 -13.83 -0.17 -3.96
N VAL A 70 -14.35 -0.58 -2.81
CA VAL A 70 -13.53 -1.07 -1.69
C VAL A 70 -13.06 -2.50 -1.97
N GLU A 71 -11.76 -2.72 -1.87
CA GLU A 71 -11.10 -4.02 -2.01
C GLU A 71 -10.43 -4.40 -0.68
N ALA A 72 -10.93 -5.43 -0.03
CA ALA A 72 -10.43 -5.86 1.28
C ALA A 72 -8.96 -6.31 1.27
N ALA A 73 -8.49 -6.83 0.14
CA ALA A 73 -7.08 -7.22 -0.02
C ALA A 73 -6.11 -6.03 -0.03
N LEU A 74 -6.62 -4.80 -0.19
CA LEU A 74 -5.83 -3.56 -0.15
C LEU A 74 -5.77 -2.92 1.25
N ARG A 75 -6.33 -3.56 2.29
CA ARG A 75 -6.23 -3.06 3.67
C ARG A 75 -4.78 -2.92 4.13
N ASP A 76 -4.54 -2.06 5.11
CA ASP A 76 -3.23 -1.93 5.73
C ASP A 76 -2.78 -3.23 6.41
N CYS A 77 -1.53 -3.29 6.81
CA CYS A 77 -1.04 -4.32 7.73
C CYS A 77 -1.78 -4.22 9.06
N ASP A 78 -2.21 -5.34 9.59
CA ASP A 78 -2.79 -5.38 10.93
C ASP A 78 -1.68 -5.34 11.97
N PHE A 79 -1.57 -4.22 12.66
CA PHE A 79 -0.58 -4.02 13.73
C PHE A 79 -1.08 -4.45 15.11
N GLY A 80 -2.25 -5.12 15.21
CA GLY A 80 -2.80 -5.64 16.44
C GLY A 80 -2.77 -4.61 17.58
N ARG A 81 -2.20 -5.00 18.76
CA ARG A 81 -2.15 -4.11 19.94
C ARG A 81 -1.23 -2.89 19.80
N TRP A 82 -0.38 -2.82 18.76
CA TRP A 82 0.45 -1.64 18.52
C TRP A 82 -0.27 -0.53 17.77
N GLN A 83 -1.47 -0.77 17.25
CA GLN A 83 -2.26 0.25 16.57
C GLN A 83 -2.43 1.51 17.43
N GLY A 84 -2.11 2.68 16.86
CA GLY A 84 -2.17 3.97 17.54
C GLY A 84 -0.97 4.32 18.43
N LEU A 85 -0.09 3.36 18.75
CA LEU A 85 1.12 3.62 19.53
C LEU A 85 2.22 4.23 18.65
N ALA A 86 3.03 5.11 19.23
CA ALA A 86 4.25 5.56 18.57
C ALA A 86 5.31 4.44 18.59
N ILE A 87 6.18 4.42 17.59
CA ILE A 87 7.28 3.46 17.52
C ILE A 87 8.15 3.56 18.79
N ASP A 88 8.40 4.78 19.29
CA ASP A 88 9.17 5.01 20.51
C ASP A 88 8.47 4.45 21.75
N GLU A 89 7.14 4.51 21.82
CA GLU A 89 6.37 3.92 22.93
C GLU A 89 6.53 2.39 22.93
N VAL A 90 6.44 1.77 21.76
CA VAL A 90 6.67 0.33 21.60
C VAL A 90 8.12 -0.04 21.91
N GLN A 91 9.09 0.77 21.45
CA GLN A 91 10.50 0.56 21.74
C GLN A 91 10.81 0.59 23.24
N GLN A 92 10.14 1.44 23.99
CA GLN A 92 10.30 1.52 25.46
C GLN A 92 9.61 0.37 26.20
N ALA A 93 8.41 0.01 25.76
CA ALA A 93 7.60 -1.00 26.44
C ALA A 93 7.96 -2.44 26.05
N GLU A 94 8.26 -2.68 24.79
CA GLU A 94 8.46 -4.02 24.21
C GLU A 94 9.68 -4.05 23.23
N PRO A 95 10.90 -3.69 23.65
CA PRO A 95 12.04 -3.55 22.74
C PRO A 95 12.40 -4.84 22.01
N GLN A 96 12.29 -5.99 22.66
CA GLN A 96 12.56 -7.30 22.06
C GLN A 96 11.51 -7.69 21.02
N ALA A 97 10.24 -7.37 21.28
CA ALA A 97 9.15 -7.62 20.34
C ALA A 97 9.30 -6.74 19.09
N LEU A 98 9.61 -5.45 19.26
CA LEU A 98 9.88 -4.56 18.13
C LEU A 98 11.10 -5.03 17.33
N GLN A 99 12.18 -5.43 17.98
CA GLN A 99 13.36 -5.97 17.32
C GLN A 99 13.01 -7.23 16.50
N ALA A 100 12.24 -8.16 17.07
CA ALA A 100 11.81 -9.37 16.38
C ALA A 100 10.99 -9.03 15.12
N TRP A 101 10.03 -8.10 15.24
CA TRP A 101 9.22 -7.65 14.10
C TRP A 101 10.05 -6.99 12.99
N LEU A 102 11.10 -6.23 13.33
CA LEU A 102 11.97 -5.56 12.35
C LEU A 102 12.93 -6.51 11.64
N THR A 103 13.30 -7.64 12.26
CA THR A 103 14.36 -8.54 11.74
C THR A 103 13.84 -9.88 11.24
N ASP A 104 12.67 -10.32 11.69
CA ASP A 104 12.05 -11.58 11.29
C ASP A 104 10.69 -11.31 10.64
N SER A 105 10.65 -11.46 9.32
CA SER A 105 9.43 -11.23 8.52
C SER A 105 8.26 -12.18 8.82
N THR A 106 8.51 -13.29 9.52
CA THR A 106 7.47 -14.22 9.99
C THR A 106 6.88 -13.83 11.34
N SER A 107 7.56 -12.93 12.07
CA SER A 107 7.16 -12.51 13.41
C SER A 107 6.00 -11.53 13.37
N ALA A 108 4.99 -11.75 14.23
CA ALA A 108 3.87 -10.83 14.48
C ALA A 108 3.65 -10.66 15.99
N PRO A 109 4.61 -10.11 16.73
CA PRO A 109 4.54 -10.05 18.20
C PRO A 109 3.41 -9.18 18.72
N HIS A 110 2.90 -8.27 17.89
CA HIS A 110 1.74 -7.42 18.15
C HIS A 110 0.39 -8.17 18.09
N GLY A 111 0.38 -9.43 17.62
CA GLY A 111 -0.82 -10.25 17.49
C GLY A 111 -1.69 -9.95 16.26
N GLY A 112 -1.14 -9.18 15.30
CA GLY A 112 -1.77 -8.89 14.00
C GLY A 112 -1.13 -9.68 12.86
N GLU A 113 -0.85 -9.03 11.73
CA GLU A 113 -0.35 -9.62 10.48
C GLU A 113 1.17 -9.51 10.39
N SER A 114 1.86 -10.63 10.14
CA SER A 114 3.30 -10.62 9.83
C SER A 114 3.55 -10.09 8.40
N VAL A 115 4.80 -9.69 8.11
CA VAL A 115 5.19 -9.26 6.75
C VAL A 115 4.98 -10.39 5.73
N VAL A 116 5.24 -11.65 6.11
CA VAL A 116 4.99 -12.83 5.24
C VAL A 116 3.51 -12.95 4.92
N GLN A 117 2.63 -12.88 5.93
CA GLN A 117 1.18 -12.96 5.72
C GLN A 117 0.66 -11.82 4.85
N LEU A 118 1.16 -10.60 5.05
CA LEU A 118 0.86 -9.46 4.18
C LEU A 118 1.30 -9.72 2.73
N CYS A 119 2.51 -10.22 2.51
CA CYS A 119 3.01 -10.56 1.17
C CYS A 119 2.18 -11.66 0.50
N GLU A 120 1.75 -12.67 1.24
CA GLU A 120 0.87 -13.73 0.73
C GLU A 120 -0.49 -13.18 0.30
N ARG A 121 -1.14 -12.36 1.14
CA ARG A 121 -2.42 -11.72 0.84
C ARG A 121 -2.35 -10.87 -0.42
N VAL A 122 -1.35 -10.00 -0.51
CA VAL A 122 -1.15 -9.12 -1.66
C VAL A 122 -0.79 -9.91 -2.91
N GLY A 123 0.03 -10.96 -2.79
CA GLY A 123 0.37 -11.87 -3.89
C GLY A 123 -0.86 -12.56 -4.47
N GLN A 124 -1.76 -13.08 -3.61
CA GLN A 124 -3.02 -13.69 -4.04
C GLN A 124 -3.92 -12.69 -4.77
N TRP A 125 -4.01 -11.46 -4.26
CA TRP A 125 -4.77 -10.41 -4.94
C TRP A 125 -4.17 -10.07 -6.31
N LEU A 126 -2.85 -9.93 -6.44
CA LEU A 126 -2.19 -9.71 -7.74
C LEU A 126 -2.48 -10.86 -8.73
N GLN A 127 -2.47 -12.11 -8.27
CA GLN A 127 -2.83 -13.27 -9.10
C GLN A 127 -4.27 -13.19 -9.61
N SER A 128 -5.22 -12.71 -8.80
CA SER A 128 -6.61 -12.52 -9.25
C SER A 128 -6.74 -11.50 -10.38
N LEU A 129 -5.85 -10.52 -10.45
CA LEU A 129 -5.83 -9.51 -11.52
C LEU A 129 -5.24 -10.02 -12.83
N GLU A 130 -4.51 -11.14 -12.85
CA GLU A 130 -3.87 -11.68 -14.05
C GLU A 130 -4.88 -12.08 -15.13
N GLN A 131 -6.08 -12.46 -14.71
CA GLN A 131 -7.18 -12.84 -15.61
C GLN A 131 -8.11 -11.68 -15.96
N THR A 132 -7.83 -10.48 -15.46
CA THR A 132 -8.68 -9.29 -15.64
C THR A 132 -7.95 -8.25 -16.48
N PRO A 133 -8.01 -8.34 -17.82
CA PRO A 133 -7.33 -7.38 -18.68
C PRO A 133 -7.95 -5.98 -18.53
N GLY A 134 -7.10 -4.97 -18.56
CA GLY A 134 -7.54 -3.58 -18.45
C GLY A 134 -6.63 -2.74 -17.58
N HIS A 135 -7.10 -1.56 -17.18
CA HIS A 135 -6.38 -0.67 -16.28
C HIS A 135 -7.10 -0.57 -14.94
N VAL A 136 -6.43 -1.03 -13.89
CA VAL A 136 -6.85 -0.89 -12.49
C VAL A 136 -5.97 0.17 -11.83
N LEU A 137 -6.58 1.12 -11.13
CA LEU A 137 -5.92 2.05 -10.22
C LEU A 137 -6.34 1.67 -8.80
N ALA A 138 -5.39 1.38 -7.93
CA ALA A 138 -5.65 0.96 -6.56
C ALA A 138 -5.00 1.92 -5.57
N VAL A 139 -5.81 2.62 -4.78
CA VAL A 139 -5.32 3.46 -3.68
C VAL A 139 -5.18 2.61 -2.43
N THR A 140 -3.97 2.54 -1.89
CA THR A 140 -3.64 1.64 -0.79
C THR A 140 -2.55 2.22 0.11
N HIS A 141 -1.88 1.38 0.87
CA HIS A 141 -0.92 1.71 1.91
C HIS A 141 0.52 1.45 1.47
N PRO A 142 1.50 2.16 2.04
CA PRO A 142 2.91 1.88 1.78
C PRO A 142 3.30 0.41 1.96
N PHE A 143 2.78 -0.25 3.00
CA PHE A 143 3.05 -1.65 3.28
C PHE A 143 2.53 -2.60 2.18
N VAL A 144 1.34 -2.35 1.66
CA VAL A 144 0.75 -3.12 0.54
C VAL A 144 1.56 -2.92 -0.74
N ILE A 145 2.02 -1.69 -1.00
CA ILE A 145 2.86 -1.40 -2.18
C ILE A 145 4.21 -2.11 -2.09
N ARG A 146 4.85 -2.10 -0.91
CA ARG A 146 6.09 -2.87 -0.66
C ARG A 146 5.88 -4.36 -0.94
N ALA A 147 4.81 -4.95 -0.40
CA ALA A 147 4.48 -6.35 -0.62
C ALA A 147 4.25 -6.68 -2.11
N ALA A 148 3.53 -5.81 -2.83
CA ALA A 148 3.32 -5.96 -4.27
C ALA A 148 4.64 -5.91 -5.05
N LEU A 149 5.54 -5.01 -4.70
CA LEU A 149 6.87 -4.90 -5.33
C LEU A 149 7.72 -6.14 -5.07
N LEU A 150 7.76 -6.66 -3.84
CA LEU A 150 8.48 -7.90 -3.52
C LEU A 150 7.93 -9.08 -4.33
N HIS A 151 6.61 -9.20 -4.44
CA HIS A 151 5.98 -10.26 -5.23
C HIS A 151 6.39 -10.17 -6.72
N VAL A 152 6.27 -8.99 -7.32
CA VAL A 152 6.57 -8.77 -8.75
C VAL A 152 8.06 -8.97 -9.06
N MET A 153 8.95 -8.55 -8.16
CA MET A 153 10.39 -8.68 -8.30
C MET A 153 10.93 -10.03 -7.81
N GLN A 154 10.07 -10.88 -7.26
CA GLN A 154 10.43 -12.18 -6.66
C GLN A 154 11.51 -12.03 -5.56
N CYS A 155 11.42 -10.94 -4.80
CA CYS A 155 12.30 -10.70 -3.68
C CYS A 155 11.77 -11.36 -2.40
N PRO A 156 12.64 -11.83 -1.51
CA PRO A 156 12.21 -12.40 -0.24
C PRO A 156 11.62 -11.33 0.69
N PRO A 157 10.66 -11.69 1.59
CA PRO A 157 10.05 -10.75 2.54
C PRO A 157 11.06 -10.03 3.45
N SER A 158 12.24 -10.58 3.68
CA SER A 158 13.32 -9.92 4.43
C SER A 158 13.82 -8.60 3.82
N GLN A 159 13.49 -8.33 2.55
CA GLN A 159 13.83 -7.08 1.85
C GLN A 159 12.75 -5.99 2.03
N PHE A 160 11.67 -6.28 2.75
CA PHE A 160 10.51 -5.40 2.88
C PHE A 160 10.84 -3.98 3.35
N ASN A 161 11.74 -3.87 4.31
CA ASN A 161 12.13 -2.59 4.91
C ASN A 161 13.16 -1.79 4.06
N LEU A 162 13.58 -2.31 2.91
CA LEU A 162 14.48 -1.60 1.97
C LEU A 162 13.73 -0.75 0.94
N ILE A 163 12.43 -0.71 0.97
CA ILE A 163 11.59 0.02 0.01
C ILE A 163 10.92 1.19 0.72
N ASP A 164 11.22 2.41 0.29
CA ASP A 164 10.52 3.60 0.74
C ASP A 164 9.37 3.93 -0.22
N VAL A 165 8.21 4.26 0.35
CA VAL A 165 7.01 4.61 -0.39
C VAL A 165 6.45 5.92 0.16
N GLU A 166 6.58 6.97 -0.62
CA GLU A 166 6.11 8.30 -0.24
C GLU A 166 4.58 8.44 -0.38
N PRO A 167 3.92 9.29 0.43
CA PRO A 167 2.52 9.63 0.24
C PRO A 167 2.26 10.15 -1.18
N LEU A 168 1.13 9.74 -1.78
CA LEU A 168 0.73 10.10 -3.14
C LEU A 168 1.70 9.64 -4.25
N SER A 169 2.70 8.84 -3.93
CA SER A 169 3.54 8.22 -4.95
C SER A 169 2.75 7.21 -5.78
N SER A 170 3.15 7.03 -7.04
CA SER A 170 2.53 6.06 -7.94
C SER A 170 3.53 5.00 -8.38
N THR A 171 3.09 3.75 -8.38
CA THR A 171 3.85 2.59 -8.85
C THR A 171 3.07 1.90 -9.96
N GLU A 172 3.64 1.79 -11.15
CA GLU A 172 2.99 1.10 -12.27
C GLU A 172 3.53 -0.33 -12.42
N LEU A 173 2.61 -1.30 -12.42
CA LEU A 173 2.87 -2.70 -12.67
C LEU A 173 2.12 -3.13 -13.94
N ARG A 174 2.72 -4.02 -14.72
CA ARG A 174 2.10 -4.57 -15.94
C ARG A 174 2.21 -6.08 -15.96
N PHE A 175 1.11 -6.73 -16.30
CA PHE A 175 1.05 -8.17 -16.53
C PHE A 175 0.84 -8.48 -18.02
N ASN A 176 1.71 -9.32 -18.54
CA ASN A 176 1.57 -9.95 -19.85
C ASN A 176 2.30 -11.30 -19.81
N GLY A 177 1.64 -12.30 -19.21
CA GLY A 177 2.23 -13.60 -18.88
C GLY A 177 3.15 -13.59 -17.64
N ARG A 178 3.67 -12.44 -17.24
CA ARG A 178 4.36 -12.19 -15.97
C ARG A 178 4.23 -10.72 -15.57
N TRP A 179 4.25 -10.46 -14.27
CA TRP A 179 4.30 -9.10 -13.74
C TRP A 179 5.65 -8.44 -14.01
N ARG A 180 5.63 -7.12 -14.24
CA ARG A 180 6.81 -6.27 -14.43
C ARG A 180 6.57 -4.92 -13.76
N LEU A 181 7.58 -4.42 -13.06
CA LEU A 181 7.63 -3.03 -12.61
C LEU A 181 7.98 -2.13 -13.80
N ARG A 182 7.22 -1.05 -13.97
CA ARG A 182 7.53 0.01 -14.92
C ARG A 182 7.95 1.26 -14.17
N LEU A 183 9.17 1.70 -14.41
CA LEU A 183 9.65 3.01 -13.97
C LEU A 183 9.16 4.06 -14.97
N GLU A 184 8.48 5.10 -14.45
CA GLU A 184 8.07 6.23 -15.29
C GLU A 184 9.23 7.23 -15.38
N THR A 185 9.53 7.70 -16.58
CA THR A 185 10.36 8.88 -16.77
C THR A 185 9.50 10.11 -16.59
N HIS A 186 9.82 10.93 -15.62
CA HIS A 186 9.28 12.29 -15.52
C HIS A 186 9.98 13.11 -16.61
N ALA A 187 9.25 13.45 -17.66
CA ALA A 187 9.67 14.45 -18.65
C ALA A 187 9.18 15.82 -18.18
#